data_1bcac95d5d344ba1bc38538f6312150a
#
_entry.id   1bcac95d5d344ba1bc38538f6312150a
#
_cell.length_a   1.000
_cell.length_b   1.000
_cell.length_c   1.000
_cell.angle_alpha   90.00
_cell.angle_beta   90.00
_cell.angle_gamma   90.00
#
_symmetry.space_group_name_H-M   'P 1'
#
loop_
_entity.id
_entity.type
_entity.pdbx_description
1 polymer ?
#
loop_
_entity_poly.entity_id
_entity_poly.type
_entity_poly.pdbx_seq_one_letter_code
_entity_poly.pdbx_strand_id
1 'polypeptide(L)'
;MFSESNLFNNWNSNIKKYHEKQLEGLSIKSIETTKGIKLWSEFRPVDVVGLYVPGGTAPLFSSFLMQAIPAIIAGCKDIIVCTPPDKNGKIDPTILWVANLLNVKNIFKVGGSQAIFGMTYGTKSIPKCLKIFGPGNQYVTLAKMLVSNKVSIEMPAGPSEV
;
A
#
# COMPACT_ATOMS: atom_id res chain seq x y z
N MET A 1 -12.99 -5.08 28.42
CA MET A 1 -12.61 -5.97 27.30
C MET A 1 -13.00 -5.22 26.02
N PHE A 2 -12.04 -4.57 25.35
CA PHE A 2 -12.33 -3.91 24.08
C PHE A 2 -12.52 -5.01 23.03
N SER A 3 -13.67 -5.03 22.35
CA SER A 3 -13.86 -5.97 21.26
C SER A 3 -12.90 -5.62 20.11
N GLU A 4 -12.36 -6.61 19.40
CA GLU A 4 -11.45 -6.42 18.25
C GLU A 4 -12.03 -5.45 17.21
N SER A 5 -13.36 -5.46 17.05
CA SER A 5 -14.09 -4.52 16.21
C SER A 5 -13.96 -3.06 16.65
N ASN A 6 -13.93 -2.77 17.96
CA ASN A 6 -13.78 -1.40 18.46
C ASN A 6 -12.35 -0.87 18.24
N LEU A 7 -11.34 -1.71 18.43
CA LEU A 7 -9.94 -1.36 18.13
C LEU A 7 -9.75 -1.08 16.62
N PHE A 8 -10.29 -1.94 15.78
CA PHE A 8 -10.25 -1.74 14.33
C PHE A 8 -10.93 -0.43 13.92
N ASN A 9 -12.14 -0.14 14.43
CA ASN A 9 -12.88 1.07 14.10
C ASN A 9 -12.10 2.33 14.50
N ASN A 10 -11.45 2.33 15.67
CA ASN A 10 -10.62 3.43 16.11
C ASN A 10 -9.40 3.62 15.21
N TRP A 11 -8.69 2.56 14.84
CA TRP A 11 -7.52 2.62 13.98
C TRP A 11 -7.89 3.08 12.57
N ASN A 12 -8.94 2.48 11.99
CA ASN A 12 -9.46 2.87 10.68
C ASN A 12 -9.83 4.36 10.65
N SER A 13 -10.58 4.82 11.67
CA SER A 13 -11.00 6.22 11.78
C SER A 13 -9.81 7.18 11.90
N ASN A 14 -8.82 6.86 12.74
CA ASN A 14 -7.66 7.71 12.96
C ASN A 14 -6.76 7.82 11.72
N ILE A 15 -6.45 6.67 11.08
CA ILE A 15 -5.65 6.63 9.85
C ILE A 15 -6.38 7.39 8.74
N LYS A 16 -7.67 7.14 8.57
CA LYS A 16 -8.50 7.81 7.57
C LYS A 16 -8.50 9.31 7.76
N LYS A 17 -8.83 9.79 8.96
CA LYS A 17 -8.87 11.22 9.31
C LYS A 17 -7.54 11.92 9.04
N TYR A 18 -6.42 11.27 9.39
CA TYR A 18 -5.09 11.82 9.15
C TYR A 18 -4.80 11.98 7.65
N HIS A 19 -5.04 10.92 6.85
CA HIS A 19 -4.72 10.95 5.42
C HIS A 19 -5.71 11.78 4.60
N GLU A 20 -6.97 11.88 5.00
CA GLU A 20 -7.92 12.84 4.41
C GLU A 20 -7.43 14.27 4.60
N LYS A 21 -6.92 14.59 5.80
CA LYS A 21 -6.37 15.91 6.07
C LYS A 21 -5.08 16.20 5.28
N GLN A 22 -4.24 15.18 5.09
CA GLN A 22 -3.08 15.27 4.21
C GLN A 22 -3.50 15.60 2.77
N LEU A 23 -4.50 14.91 2.23
CA LEU A 23 -4.99 15.12 0.87
C LEU A 23 -5.52 16.55 0.66
N GLU A 24 -6.26 17.10 1.64
CA GLU A 24 -6.72 18.49 1.60
C GLU A 24 -5.55 19.48 1.47
N GLY A 25 -4.43 19.22 2.16
CA GLY A 25 -3.23 20.06 2.14
C GLY A 25 -2.44 20.02 0.83
N LEU A 26 -2.70 19.05 -0.04
CA LEU A 26 -2.00 18.90 -1.34
C LEU A 26 -2.56 19.80 -2.45
N SER A 27 -3.67 20.49 -2.23
CA SER A 27 -4.26 21.42 -3.21
C SER A 27 -3.40 22.66 -3.37
N ILE A 28 -2.61 22.73 -4.43
CA ILE A 28 -1.82 23.91 -4.77
C ILE A 28 -2.63 24.79 -5.73
N LYS A 29 -2.90 26.02 -5.30
CA LYS A 29 -3.55 27.02 -6.15
C LYS A 29 -2.64 27.39 -7.32
N SER A 30 -3.23 27.63 -8.48
CA SER A 30 -2.47 28.12 -9.62
C SER A 30 -1.90 29.51 -9.31
N ILE A 31 -0.67 29.74 -9.70
CA ILE A 31 0.01 31.05 -9.63
C ILE A 31 0.32 31.53 -11.03
N GLU A 32 0.11 32.81 -11.27
CA GLU A 32 0.54 33.49 -12.50
C GLU A 32 1.89 34.14 -12.25
N THR A 33 2.96 33.58 -12.84
CA THR A 33 4.34 34.09 -12.65
C THR A 33 4.69 35.23 -13.56
N THR A 34 4.09 35.25 -14.74
CA THR A 34 4.19 36.32 -15.75
C THR A 34 2.83 36.35 -16.44
N LYS A 35 2.44 37.53 -16.95
CA LYS A 35 1.16 37.69 -17.66
C LYS A 35 0.95 36.61 -18.73
N GLY A 36 -0.09 35.83 -18.55
CA GLY A 36 -0.45 34.71 -19.44
C GLY A 36 0.22 33.36 -19.11
N ILE A 37 1.15 33.28 -18.14
CA ILE A 37 1.81 32.01 -17.73
C ILE A 37 1.29 31.59 -16.36
N LYS A 38 0.47 30.53 -16.34
CA LYS A 38 -0.06 29.94 -15.11
C LYS A 38 0.65 28.62 -14.81
N LEU A 39 1.10 28.46 -13.56
CA LEU A 39 1.72 27.26 -13.03
C LEU A 39 0.86 26.68 -11.91
N TRP A 40 0.72 25.37 -11.89
CA TRP A 40 0.04 24.64 -10.81
C TRP A 40 0.65 23.27 -10.62
N SER A 41 0.42 22.66 -9.46
CA SER A 41 0.73 21.25 -9.22
C SER A 41 -0.57 20.46 -9.11
N GLU A 42 -0.58 19.28 -9.68
CA GLU A 42 -1.71 18.37 -9.63
C GLU A 42 -1.26 17.00 -9.10
N PHE A 43 -1.97 16.50 -8.10
CA PHE A 43 -1.76 15.16 -7.56
C PHE A 43 -2.80 14.22 -8.16
N ARG A 44 -2.32 13.13 -8.75
CA ARG A 44 -3.17 12.10 -9.34
C ARG A 44 -2.88 10.75 -8.70
N PRO A 45 -3.91 9.95 -8.40
CA PRO A 45 -3.71 8.59 -7.94
C PRO A 45 -3.01 7.74 -9.02
N VAL A 46 -2.24 6.76 -8.59
CA VAL A 46 -1.80 5.69 -9.48
C VAL A 46 -2.95 4.72 -9.70
N ASP A 47 -3.14 4.22 -10.94
CA ASP A 47 -4.25 3.33 -11.24
C ASP A 47 -4.15 2.00 -10.49
N VAL A 48 -2.97 1.36 -10.50
CA VAL A 48 -2.73 0.05 -9.89
C VAL A 48 -1.60 0.14 -8.87
N VAL A 49 -1.92 -0.08 -7.60
CA VAL A 49 -0.93 -0.08 -6.50
C VAL A 49 -0.76 -1.49 -5.94
N GLY A 50 0.50 -1.90 -5.73
CA GLY A 50 0.86 -3.14 -5.08
C GLY A 50 1.16 -2.92 -3.60
N LEU A 51 0.54 -3.70 -2.74
CA LEU A 51 0.76 -3.68 -1.30
C LEU A 51 1.34 -5.03 -0.87
N TYR A 52 2.54 -5.00 -0.34
CA TYR A 52 3.14 -6.18 0.26
C TYR A 52 2.85 -6.20 1.76
N VAL A 53 2.14 -7.21 2.21
CA VAL A 53 1.84 -7.44 3.63
C VAL A 53 2.66 -8.64 4.09
N PRO A 54 3.67 -8.44 4.95
CA PRO A 54 4.51 -9.54 5.38
C PRO A 54 3.71 -10.54 6.23
N GLY A 55 4.02 -11.81 6.08
CA GLY A 55 3.59 -12.86 6.99
C GLY A 55 4.57 -12.98 8.16
N GLY A 56 4.17 -13.67 9.21
CA GLY A 56 5.02 -13.90 10.37
C GLY A 56 4.27 -14.60 11.49
N THR A 57 4.85 -14.59 12.69
CA THR A 57 4.26 -15.18 13.90
C THR A 57 3.05 -14.42 14.43
N ALA A 58 2.88 -13.15 14.00
CA ALA A 58 1.71 -12.34 14.32
C ALA A 58 1.13 -11.72 13.04
N PRO A 59 -0.21 -11.66 12.89
CA PRO A 59 -0.83 -11.02 11.75
C PRO A 59 -0.57 -9.51 11.78
N LEU A 60 0.10 -9.00 10.75
CA LEU A 60 0.41 -7.57 10.63
C LEU A 60 -0.74 -6.81 9.94
N PHE A 61 -1.96 -6.98 10.45
CA PHE A 61 -3.14 -6.29 9.91
C PHE A 61 -3.01 -4.76 10.00
N SER A 62 -2.29 -4.25 11.00
CA SER A 62 -1.98 -2.82 11.12
C SER A 62 -1.16 -2.30 9.94
N SER A 63 -0.16 -3.06 9.50
CA SER A 63 0.62 -2.73 8.30
C SER A 63 -0.26 -2.72 7.05
N PHE A 64 -1.24 -3.60 6.97
CA PHE A 64 -2.20 -3.59 5.87
C PHE A 64 -3.10 -2.35 5.91
N LEU A 65 -3.65 -1.99 7.07
CA LEU A 65 -4.46 -0.77 7.26
C LEU A 65 -3.67 0.48 6.86
N MET A 66 -2.43 0.61 7.35
CA MET A 66 -1.55 1.75 7.08
C MET A 66 -1.18 1.92 5.60
N GLN A 67 -1.34 0.87 4.80
CA GLN A 67 -1.08 0.91 3.35
C GLN A 67 -2.38 1.06 2.55
N ALA A 68 -3.41 0.28 2.88
CA ALA A 68 -4.64 0.22 2.10
C ALA A 68 -5.50 1.49 2.25
N ILE A 69 -5.60 2.04 3.46
CA ILE A 69 -6.43 3.23 3.71
C ILE A 69 -5.91 4.44 2.92
N PRO A 70 -4.60 4.79 2.97
CA PRO A 70 -4.06 5.87 2.13
C PRO A 70 -4.25 5.63 0.63
N ALA A 71 -4.10 4.37 0.16
CA ALA A 71 -4.32 4.04 -1.24
C ALA A 71 -5.78 4.27 -1.68
N ILE A 72 -6.74 3.91 -0.82
CA ILE A 72 -8.16 4.16 -1.05
C ILE A 72 -8.46 5.66 -1.07
N ILE A 73 -7.96 6.42 -0.09
CA ILE A 73 -8.15 7.87 0.02
C ILE A 73 -7.53 8.59 -1.18
N ALA A 74 -6.36 8.15 -1.62
CA ALA A 74 -5.70 8.68 -2.82
C ALA A 74 -6.48 8.42 -4.11
N GLY A 75 -7.46 7.49 -4.09
CA GLY A 75 -8.28 7.16 -5.25
C GLY A 75 -7.67 6.13 -6.19
N CYS A 76 -6.74 5.28 -5.70
CA CYS A 76 -6.22 4.17 -6.50
C CYS A 76 -7.36 3.23 -6.92
N LYS A 77 -7.41 2.90 -8.22
CA LYS A 77 -8.51 2.07 -8.78
C LYS A 77 -8.39 0.61 -8.36
N ASP A 78 -7.19 0.07 -8.52
CA ASP A 78 -6.88 -1.32 -8.23
C ASP A 78 -5.80 -1.42 -7.13
N ILE A 79 -6.16 -2.09 -6.06
CA ILE A 79 -5.24 -2.38 -4.94
C ILE A 79 -4.94 -3.87 -4.99
N ILE A 80 -3.68 -4.20 -5.28
CA ILE A 80 -3.16 -5.56 -5.39
C ILE A 80 -2.41 -5.89 -4.12
N VAL A 81 -2.87 -6.87 -3.37
CA VAL A 81 -2.25 -7.29 -2.11
C VAL A 81 -1.54 -8.61 -2.30
N CYS A 82 -0.26 -8.66 -1.96
CA CYS A 82 0.51 -9.89 -1.87
C CYS A 82 0.91 -10.16 -0.42
N THR A 83 0.57 -11.35 0.08
CA THR A 83 0.92 -11.79 1.44
C THR A 83 1.28 -13.27 1.42
N PRO A 84 2.34 -13.71 2.11
CA PRO A 84 2.67 -15.12 2.16
C PRO A 84 1.59 -15.91 2.88
N PRO A 85 1.25 -17.11 2.39
CA PRO A 85 0.37 -18.03 3.11
C PRO A 85 1.08 -18.66 4.32
N ASP A 86 0.30 -19.22 5.22
CA ASP A 86 0.77 -20.07 6.31
C ASP A 86 1.26 -21.46 5.78
N LYS A 87 1.66 -22.33 6.72
CA LYS A 87 2.11 -23.70 6.40
C LYS A 87 1.03 -24.56 5.72
N ASN A 88 -0.25 -24.21 5.88
CA ASN A 88 -1.40 -24.88 5.28
C ASN A 88 -1.85 -24.23 3.97
N GLY A 89 -1.10 -23.28 3.44
CA GLY A 89 -1.45 -22.54 2.23
C GLY A 89 -2.59 -21.54 2.40
N LYS A 90 -2.90 -21.12 3.65
CA LYS A 90 -3.99 -20.20 3.96
C LYS A 90 -3.45 -18.81 4.29
N ILE A 91 -4.20 -17.78 3.92
CA ILE A 91 -3.98 -16.42 4.39
C ILE A 91 -4.58 -16.28 5.80
N ASP A 92 -3.93 -15.50 6.64
CA ASP A 92 -4.44 -15.20 7.98
C ASP A 92 -5.87 -14.64 7.91
N PRO A 93 -6.82 -15.18 8.68
CA PRO A 93 -8.22 -14.74 8.68
C PRO A 93 -8.38 -13.24 8.98
N THR A 94 -7.52 -12.67 9.82
CA THR A 94 -7.57 -11.24 10.17
C THR A 94 -7.26 -10.36 8.94
N ILE A 95 -6.29 -10.76 8.11
CA ILE A 95 -5.97 -10.06 6.86
C ILE A 95 -7.16 -10.12 5.90
N LEU A 96 -7.81 -11.28 5.77
CA LEU A 96 -9.00 -11.43 4.91
C LEU A 96 -10.18 -10.62 5.42
N TRP A 97 -10.36 -10.58 6.74
CA TRP A 97 -11.41 -9.78 7.39
C TRP A 97 -11.20 -8.28 7.13
N VAL A 98 -9.98 -7.77 7.33
CA VAL A 98 -9.64 -6.36 7.03
C VAL A 98 -9.83 -6.06 5.54
N ALA A 99 -9.39 -6.95 4.65
CA ALA A 99 -9.57 -6.76 3.21
C ALA A 99 -11.06 -6.65 2.82
N ASN A 100 -11.90 -7.50 3.42
CA ASN A 100 -13.35 -7.44 3.19
C ASN A 100 -13.95 -6.11 3.68
N LEU A 101 -13.55 -5.64 4.86
CA LEU A 101 -14.01 -4.35 5.42
C LEU A 101 -13.59 -3.16 4.55
N LEU A 102 -12.40 -3.21 3.97
CA LEU A 102 -11.87 -2.17 3.08
C LEU A 102 -12.29 -2.35 1.61
N ASN A 103 -13.09 -3.40 1.30
CA ASN A 103 -13.49 -3.76 -0.05
C ASN A 103 -12.29 -4.01 -1.00
N VAL A 104 -11.16 -4.50 -0.46
CA VAL A 104 -9.98 -4.90 -1.24
C VAL A 104 -10.17 -6.35 -1.69
N LYS A 105 -10.27 -6.55 -3.01
CA LYS A 105 -10.66 -7.85 -3.60
C LYS A 105 -9.47 -8.65 -4.14
N ASN A 106 -8.40 -7.98 -4.55
CA ASN A 106 -7.27 -8.60 -5.23
C ASN A 106 -6.18 -9.02 -4.21
N ILE A 107 -6.30 -10.22 -3.65
CA ILE A 107 -5.36 -10.75 -2.67
C ILE A 107 -4.71 -12.00 -3.23
N PHE A 108 -3.38 -12.04 -3.22
CA PHE A 108 -2.57 -13.12 -3.77
C PHE A 108 -1.72 -13.78 -2.68
N LYS A 109 -1.75 -15.11 -2.65
CA LYS A 109 -0.99 -15.94 -1.70
C LYS A 109 0.45 -16.11 -2.17
N VAL A 110 1.22 -15.04 -2.13
CA VAL A 110 2.62 -15.05 -2.52
C VAL A 110 3.41 -14.08 -1.64
N GLY A 111 4.58 -14.49 -1.20
CA GLY A 111 5.45 -13.72 -0.32
C GLY A 111 6.86 -13.55 -0.89
N GLY A 112 7.71 -12.86 -0.15
CA GLY A 112 9.12 -12.70 -0.48
C GLY A 112 9.38 -11.90 -1.76
N SER A 113 10.56 -12.12 -2.35
CA SER A 113 10.96 -11.48 -3.60
C SER A 113 10.03 -11.80 -4.78
N GLN A 114 9.44 -13.01 -4.78
CA GLN A 114 8.51 -13.45 -5.83
C GLN A 114 7.28 -12.54 -5.92
N ALA A 115 6.77 -12.07 -4.77
CA ALA A 115 5.66 -11.12 -4.73
C ALA A 115 6.04 -9.80 -5.41
N ILE A 116 7.23 -9.28 -5.09
CA ILE A 116 7.75 -8.02 -5.66
C ILE A 116 7.91 -8.14 -7.17
N PHE A 117 8.57 -9.20 -7.66
CA PHE A 117 8.71 -9.42 -9.10
C PHE A 117 7.36 -9.66 -9.78
N GLY A 118 6.45 -10.41 -9.15
CA GLY A 118 5.10 -10.65 -9.67
C GLY A 118 4.32 -9.36 -9.86
N MET A 119 4.35 -8.45 -8.89
CA MET A 119 3.71 -7.13 -8.98
C MET A 119 4.40 -6.19 -9.97
N THR A 120 5.73 -6.29 -10.10
CA THR A 120 6.51 -5.43 -11.01
C THR A 120 6.27 -5.75 -12.47
N TYR A 121 6.34 -7.02 -12.84
CA TYR A 121 6.26 -7.44 -14.23
C TYR A 121 4.85 -7.86 -14.66
N GLY A 122 4.01 -8.19 -13.71
CA GLY A 122 2.74 -8.85 -13.94
C GLY A 122 2.93 -10.35 -14.22
N THR A 123 1.89 -11.10 -13.98
CA THR A 123 1.79 -12.53 -14.32
C THR A 123 0.41 -12.81 -14.91
N LYS A 124 0.11 -14.06 -15.24
CA LYS A 124 -1.28 -14.44 -15.63
C LYS A 124 -2.31 -14.15 -14.55
N SER A 125 -1.89 -14.15 -13.27
CA SER A 125 -2.79 -13.98 -12.12
C SER A 125 -2.64 -12.62 -11.46
N ILE A 126 -1.40 -12.12 -11.32
CA ILE A 126 -1.10 -10.87 -10.61
C ILE A 126 -0.98 -9.73 -11.63
N PRO A 127 -1.83 -8.71 -11.57
CA PRO A 127 -1.71 -7.53 -12.41
C PRO A 127 -0.38 -6.79 -12.17
N LYS A 128 0.15 -6.18 -13.24
CA LYS A 128 1.31 -5.30 -13.11
C LYS A 128 0.93 -4.05 -12.34
N CYS A 129 1.74 -3.69 -11.33
CA CYS A 129 1.56 -2.51 -10.52
C CYS A 129 2.43 -1.34 -11.02
N LEU A 130 1.95 -0.12 -10.79
CA LEU A 130 2.69 1.12 -11.10
C LEU A 130 3.55 1.57 -9.92
N LYS A 131 3.14 1.21 -8.71
CA LYS A 131 3.88 1.49 -7.48
C LYS A 131 3.69 0.37 -6.48
N ILE A 132 4.73 0.03 -5.72
CA ILE A 132 4.72 -1.04 -4.73
C ILE A 132 5.12 -0.46 -3.38
N PHE A 133 4.32 -0.78 -2.36
CA PHE A 133 4.54 -0.43 -0.96
C PHE A 133 4.58 -1.68 -0.08
N GLY A 134 5.12 -1.53 1.09
CA GLY A 134 5.01 -2.48 2.19
C GLY A 134 6.35 -2.90 2.78
N PRO A 135 6.41 -3.06 4.09
CA PRO A 135 7.60 -3.52 4.79
C PRO A 135 7.91 -4.97 4.42
N GLY A 136 9.17 -5.34 4.50
CA GLY A 136 9.58 -6.70 4.23
C GLY A 136 10.96 -7.00 4.82
N ASN A 137 11.36 -8.26 4.74
CA ASN A 137 12.70 -8.68 5.14
C ASN A 137 13.75 -8.21 4.10
N GLN A 138 15.02 -8.50 4.36
CA GLN A 138 16.13 -8.15 3.47
C GLN A 138 15.94 -8.59 2.01
N TYR A 139 15.31 -9.75 1.77
CA TYR A 139 15.06 -10.24 0.40
C TYR A 139 14.00 -9.42 -0.32
N VAL A 140 12.96 -9.00 0.38
CA VAL A 140 11.92 -8.11 -0.16
C VAL A 140 12.51 -6.73 -0.44
N THR A 141 13.30 -6.19 0.48
CA THR A 141 13.98 -4.91 0.31
C THR A 141 14.92 -4.93 -0.89
N LEU A 142 15.75 -5.95 -0.99
CA LEU A 142 16.67 -6.11 -2.13
C LEU A 142 15.90 -6.25 -3.45
N ALA A 143 14.83 -7.05 -3.47
CA ALA A 143 14.00 -7.20 -4.67
C ALA A 143 13.42 -5.86 -5.13
N LYS A 144 12.90 -5.03 -4.20
CA LYS A 144 12.41 -3.68 -4.51
C LYS A 144 13.51 -2.79 -5.10
N MET A 145 14.71 -2.80 -4.50
CA MET A 145 15.84 -2.03 -5.02
C MET A 145 16.20 -2.45 -6.44
N LEU A 146 16.23 -3.75 -6.74
CA LEU A 146 16.53 -4.29 -8.07
C LEU A 146 15.51 -3.87 -9.14
N VAL A 147 14.24 -3.68 -8.76
CA VAL A 147 13.18 -3.31 -9.69
C VAL A 147 12.82 -1.82 -9.68
N SER A 148 13.52 -1.01 -8.90
CA SER A 148 13.21 0.43 -8.72
C SER A 148 13.27 1.24 -10.01
N ASN A 149 13.98 0.75 -11.02
CA ASN A 149 14.03 1.32 -12.37
C ASN A 149 12.83 0.89 -13.27
N LYS A 150 11.97 -0.01 -12.81
CA LYS A 150 10.83 -0.57 -13.55
C LYS A 150 9.48 -0.23 -12.90
N VAL A 151 9.46 -0.09 -11.60
CA VAL A 151 8.28 0.22 -10.80
C VAL A 151 8.66 1.20 -9.70
N SER A 152 7.79 2.17 -9.40
CA SER A 152 8.03 3.05 -8.25
C SER A 152 7.92 2.27 -6.94
N ILE A 153 8.83 2.53 -6.02
CA ILE A 153 8.81 1.96 -4.67
C ILE A 153 8.80 3.09 -3.64
N GLU A 154 8.47 2.78 -2.39
CA GLU A 154 8.76 3.66 -1.27
C GLU A 154 10.28 3.74 -1.03
N MET A 155 10.72 4.67 -0.19
CA MET A 155 12.13 4.77 0.18
C MET A 155 12.62 3.43 0.73
N PRO A 156 13.81 2.95 0.29
CA PRO A 156 14.41 1.75 0.87
C PRO A 156 14.56 1.91 2.38
N ALA A 157 14.23 0.85 3.12
CA ALA A 157 14.45 0.82 4.56
C ALA A 157 15.95 0.98 4.87
N GLY A 158 16.26 1.88 5.77
CA GLY A 158 17.62 2.17 6.23
C GLY A 158 17.58 2.68 7.67
N PRO A 159 18.73 3.06 8.24
CA PRO A 159 18.75 3.77 9.52
C PRO A 159 17.87 5.02 9.43
N SER A 160 16.96 5.17 10.36
CA SER A 160 16.10 6.36 10.45
C SER A 160 16.21 6.95 11.84
N GLU A 161 16.31 8.26 11.90
CA GLU A 161 16.26 9.02 13.13
C GLU A 161 14.83 9.53 13.33
N VAL A 162 14.38 9.52 14.59
CA VAL A 162 13.06 9.99 15.00
C VAL A 162 13.23 11.18 15.93
#